data_5a1ed8682f641fb65e8c3e60a9ed09b7
#
_entry.id   5a1ed8682f641fb65e8c3e60a9ed09b7
#
_cell.length_a   1.000
_cell.length_b   1.000
_cell.length_c   1.000
_cell.angle_alpha   90.00
_cell.angle_beta   90.00
_cell.angle_gamma   90.00
#
_symmetry.space_group_name_H-M   'P 1'
#
loop_
_entity.id
_entity.type
_entity.pdbx_description
1 polymer ?
#
loop_
_entity_poly.entity_id
_entity_poly.type
_entity_poly.pdbx_seq_one_letter_code
_entity_poly.pdbx_strand_id
1 'polypeptide(L)'
;MEQIADLIRKLDAADYVMLTVHTGAQARYYYDRFPEILLSVFARNWKEYEDIAISGVPWKNMIAYVGPSINDENRKIVDLLHSHGVRCMLSVAPTHDKLASAADRHSKYLMEIATHPDIIESDIPTEVNDALKAQAK
;
A
#
# COMPACT_ATOMS: atom_id res chain seq x y z
N MET A 1 -14.69 5.39 13.30
CA MET A 1 -14.84 4.06 12.69
C MET A 1 -16.30 3.69 12.44
N GLU A 2 -17.17 3.87 13.40
CA GLU A 2 -18.60 3.47 13.29
C GLU A 2 -19.33 4.19 12.16
N GLN A 3 -19.14 5.50 12.02
CA GLN A 3 -19.75 6.29 10.93
C GLN A 3 -19.34 5.79 9.54
N ILE A 4 -18.08 5.37 9.37
CA ILE A 4 -17.59 4.81 8.10
C ILE A 4 -18.25 3.44 7.87
N ALA A 5 -18.30 2.59 8.89
CA ALA A 5 -18.95 1.29 8.78
C ALA A 5 -20.44 1.41 8.44
N ASP A 6 -21.14 2.37 9.04
CA ASP A 6 -22.55 2.64 8.73
C ASP A 6 -22.75 3.13 7.30
N LEU A 7 -21.86 3.98 6.81
CA LEU A 7 -21.89 4.45 5.42
C LEU A 7 -21.67 3.30 4.42
N ILE A 8 -20.67 2.46 4.67
CA ILE A 8 -20.39 1.27 3.84
C ILE A 8 -21.63 0.36 3.79
N ARG A 9 -22.25 0.10 4.93
CA ARG A 9 -23.45 -0.75 5.03
C ARG A 9 -24.62 -0.11 4.30
N LYS A 10 -24.84 1.19 4.52
CA LYS A 10 -25.95 1.94 3.88
C LYS A 10 -25.85 1.95 2.36
N LEU A 11 -24.64 2.00 1.82
CA LEU A 11 -24.39 2.07 0.37
C LEU A 11 -24.13 0.68 -0.25
N ASP A 12 -24.12 -0.37 0.56
CA ASP A 12 -23.72 -1.73 0.13
C ASP A 12 -22.38 -1.72 -0.63
N ALA A 13 -21.40 -1.02 -0.07
CA ALA A 13 -20.19 -0.65 -0.78
C ALA A 13 -18.95 -1.47 -0.40
N ALA A 14 -19.08 -2.54 0.39
CA ALA A 14 -17.93 -3.30 0.89
C ALA A 14 -17.05 -3.86 -0.22
N ASP A 15 -17.63 -4.26 -1.35
CA ASP A 15 -16.90 -4.79 -2.52
C ASP A 15 -16.21 -3.71 -3.36
N TYR A 16 -16.52 -2.43 -3.13
CA TYR A 16 -16.05 -1.32 -3.97
C TYR A 16 -15.09 -0.39 -3.26
N VAL A 17 -14.89 -0.59 -1.96
CA VAL A 17 -14.03 0.30 -1.16
C VAL A 17 -12.80 -0.43 -0.65
N MET A 18 -11.71 0.31 -0.57
CA MET A 18 -10.52 -0.04 0.16
C MET A 18 -10.34 0.96 1.29
N LEU A 19 -10.18 0.48 2.51
CA LEU A 19 -9.96 1.34 3.67
C LEU A 19 -8.52 1.35 4.10
N THR A 20 -7.95 2.54 4.25
CA THR A 20 -6.66 2.69 4.93
C THR A 20 -6.86 2.58 6.43
N VAL A 21 -6.14 1.68 7.05
CA VAL A 21 -6.15 1.43 8.50
C VAL A 21 -4.74 1.54 9.07
N HIS A 22 -4.63 2.12 10.27
CA HIS A 22 -3.34 2.42 10.88
C HIS A 22 -2.91 1.38 11.93
N THR A 23 -3.83 0.53 12.39
CA THR A 23 -3.55 -0.46 13.43
C THR A 23 -4.22 -1.79 13.13
N GLY A 24 -3.69 -2.86 13.70
CA GLY A 24 -4.31 -4.19 13.65
C GLY A 24 -5.71 -4.22 14.25
N ALA A 25 -5.95 -3.43 15.30
CA ALA A 25 -7.27 -3.30 15.91
C ALA A 25 -8.29 -2.66 14.95
N GLN A 26 -7.90 -1.64 14.19
CA GLN A 26 -8.77 -1.06 13.15
C GLN A 26 -9.03 -2.06 12.02
N ALA A 27 -8.00 -2.76 11.57
CA ALA A 27 -8.14 -3.82 10.56
C ALA A 27 -9.15 -4.87 11.02
N ARG A 28 -9.02 -5.36 12.25
CA ARG A 28 -9.93 -6.33 12.83
C ARG A 28 -11.37 -5.83 12.95
N TYR A 29 -11.54 -4.55 13.37
CA TYR A 29 -12.85 -3.91 13.47
C TYR A 29 -13.63 -3.93 12.16
N TYR A 30 -12.98 -3.58 11.04
CA TYR A 30 -13.64 -3.56 9.73
C TYR A 30 -13.82 -4.96 9.16
N TYR A 31 -12.84 -5.84 9.31
CA TYR A 31 -12.95 -7.22 8.84
C TYR A 31 -14.10 -7.98 9.51
N ASP A 32 -14.30 -7.81 10.82
CA ASP A 32 -15.41 -8.48 11.54
C ASP A 32 -16.79 -8.04 11.03
N ARG A 33 -16.89 -6.86 10.45
CA ARG A 33 -18.14 -6.30 9.90
C ARG A 33 -18.31 -6.56 8.43
N PHE A 34 -17.22 -6.64 7.70
CA PHE A 34 -17.17 -6.78 6.25
C PHE A 34 -16.03 -7.75 5.88
N PRO A 35 -16.27 -9.07 5.92
CA PRO A 35 -15.21 -10.07 5.66
C PRO A 35 -14.60 -10.00 4.25
N GLU A 36 -15.28 -9.36 3.32
CA GLU A 36 -14.86 -9.16 1.92
C GLU A 36 -14.02 -7.88 1.70
N ILE A 37 -13.99 -6.98 2.70
CA ILE A 37 -13.38 -5.65 2.53
C ILE A 37 -11.87 -5.74 2.26
N LEU A 38 -11.40 -4.89 1.35
CA LEU A 38 -9.98 -4.70 1.12
C LEU A 38 -9.43 -3.61 2.04
N LEU A 39 -8.34 -3.90 2.72
CA LEU A 39 -7.68 -3.00 3.65
C LEU A 39 -6.29 -2.61 3.14
N SER A 40 -6.00 -1.32 3.16
CA SER A 40 -4.64 -0.81 2.99
C SER A 40 -4.02 -0.63 4.37
N VAL A 41 -3.05 -1.48 4.70
CA VAL A 41 -2.40 -1.50 6.02
C VAL A 41 -1.01 -0.89 5.95
N PHE A 42 -0.50 -0.40 7.08
CA PHE A 42 0.88 0.06 7.19
C PHE A 42 1.79 -1.08 7.65
N ALA A 43 2.90 -1.28 6.95
CA ALA A 43 3.93 -2.25 7.28
C ALA A 43 5.34 -1.71 6.91
N ARG A 44 5.62 -0.46 7.33
CA ARG A 44 6.87 0.24 7.02
C ARG A 44 8.05 -0.25 7.87
N ASN A 45 7.74 -0.89 9.00
CA ASN A 45 8.70 -1.39 9.97
C ASN A 45 8.15 -2.64 10.68
N TRP A 46 8.99 -3.32 11.45
CA TRP A 46 8.63 -4.55 12.16
C TRP A 46 7.48 -4.37 13.14
N LYS A 47 7.42 -3.25 13.84
CA LYS A 47 6.33 -2.97 14.79
C LYS A 47 4.97 -2.93 14.08
N GLU A 48 4.88 -2.25 12.95
CA GLU A 48 3.65 -2.18 12.15
C GLU A 48 3.31 -3.55 11.55
N TYR A 49 4.29 -4.26 11.02
CA TYR A 49 4.10 -5.61 10.48
C TYR A 49 3.54 -6.57 11.56
N GLU A 50 4.14 -6.58 12.74
CA GLU A 50 3.71 -7.44 13.85
C GLU A 50 2.31 -7.09 14.32
N ASP A 51 1.98 -5.80 14.44
CA ASP A 51 0.64 -5.34 14.84
C ASP A 51 -0.44 -5.85 13.87
N ILE A 52 -0.17 -5.80 12.57
CA ILE A 52 -1.09 -6.34 11.57
C ILE A 52 -1.12 -7.86 11.60
N ALA A 53 0.01 -8.53 11.73
CA ALA A 53 0.09 -9.99 11.77
C ALA A 53 -0.71 -10.58 12.95
N ILE A 54 -0.61 -10.00 14.14
CA ILE A 54 -1.35 -10.45 15.31
C ILE A 54 -2.85 -10.11 15.29
N SER A 55 -3.30 -9.24 14.37
CA SER A 55 -4.72 -8.91 14.24
C SER A 55 -5.58 -10.11 13.87
N GLY A 56 -5.00 -11.14 13.25
CA GLY A 56 -5.71 -12.32 12.77
C GLY A 56 -6.60 -12.06 11.55
N VAL A 57 -6.53 -10.88 10.93
CA VAL A 57 -7.21 -10.61 9.67
C VAL A 57 -6.50 -11.38 8.55
N PRO A 58 -7.22 -12.08 7.67
CA PRO A 58 -6.59 -12.82 6.58
C PRO A 58 -5.79 -11.93 5.65
N TRP A 59 -4.59 -12.37 5.29
CA TRP A 59 -3.70 -11.63 4.39
C TRP A 59 -4.33 -11.30 3.03
N LYS A 60 -5.22 -12.15 2.52
CA LYS A 60 -5.96 -11.92 1.26
C LYS A 60 -6.80 -10.64 1.24
N ASN A 61 -7.13 -10.11 2.42
CA ASN A 61 -7.91 -8.88 2.58
C ASN A 61 -7.02 -7.62 2.60
N MET A 62 -5.72 -7.75 2.38
CA MET A 62 -4.77 -6.66 2.58
C MET A 62 -3.94 -6.35 1.35
N ILE A 63 -3.65 -5.06 1.18
CA ILE A 63 -2.44 -4.55 0.53
C ILE A 63 -1.63 -3.81 1.60
N ALA A 64 -0.32 -3.77 1.47
CA ALA A 64 0.55 -3.19 2.49
C ALA A 64 1.34 -1.99 1.95
N TYR A 65 1.18 -0.85 2.61
CA TYR A 65 2.06 0.30 2.40
C TYR A 65 3.37 0.08 3.17
N VAL A 66 4.47 0.00 2.43
CA VAL A 66 5.79 -0.34 2.99
C VAL A 66 6.71 0.86 3.15
N GLY A 67 6.28 2.06 2.73
CA GLY A 67 7.03 3.30 2.86
C GLY A 67 7.21 4.02 1.51
N PRO A 68 8.02 5.09 1.50
CA PRO A 68 8.28 5.84 0.27
C PRO A 68 9.23 5.10 -0.70
N SER A 69 9.90 4.05 -0.25
CA SER A 69 10.81 3.22 -1.05
C SER A 69 10.93 1.82 -0.46
N ILE A 70 11.41 0.88 -1.28
CA ILE A 70 11.83 -0.44 -0.83
C ILE A 70 13.37 -0.45 -0.78
N ASN A 71 13.93 -0.73 0.39
CA ASN A 71 15.35 -0.67 0.67
C ASN A 71 15.78 -1.81 1.61
N ASP A 72 17.03 -1.82 2.05
CA ASP A 72 17.57 -2.89 2.90
C ASP A 72 16.86 -2.99 4.27
N GLU A 73 16.29 -1.88 4.77
CA GLU A 73 15.60 -1.86 6.07
C GLU A 73 14.25 -2.58 6.03
N ASN A 74 13.51 -2.45 4.93
CA ASN A 74 12.17 -3.04 4.81
C ASN A 74 12.10 -4.24 3.85
N ARG A 75 13.17 -4.60 3.17
CA ARG A 75 13.18 -5.72 2.20
C ARG A 75 12.67 -7.03 2.79
N LYS A 76 13.10 -7.37 4.00
CA LYS A 76 12.66 -8.59 4.68
C LYS A 76 11.15 -8.60 4.99
N ILE A 77 10.60 -7.43 5.32
CA ILE A 77 9.16 -7.27 5.53
C ILE A 77 8.41 -7.47 4.22
N VAL A 78 8.89 -6.86 3.13
CA VAL A 78 8.32 -7.03 1.78
C VAL A 78 8.34 -8.50 1.37
N ASP A 79 9.45 -9.21 1.56
CA ASP A 79 9.57 -10.63 1.23
C ASP A 79 8.57 -11.49 2.04
N LEU A 80 8.38 -11.19 3.33
CA LEU A 80 7.38 -11.88 4.16
C LEU A 80 5.96 -11.58 3.69
N LEU A 81 5.65 -10.32 3.39
CA LEU A 81 4.34 -9.94 2.85
C LEU A 81 4.05 -10.65 1.53
N HIS A 82 5.02 -10.70 0.61
CA HIS A 82 4.90 -11.45 -0.63
C HIS A 82 4.70 -12.95 -0.40
N SER A 83 5.36 -13.54 0.60
CA SER A 83 5.16 -14.95 0.96
C SER A 83 3.73 -15.24 1.42
N HIS A 84 3.02 -14.25 1.94
CA HIS A 84 1.59 -14.32 2.29
C HIS A 84 0.65 -13.93 1.15
N GLY A 85 1.19 -13.60 -0.04
CA GLY A 85 0.39 -13.15 -1.18
C GLY A 85 -0.08 -11.69 -1.09
N VAL A 86 0.49 -10.90 -0.20
CA VAL A 86 0.15 -9.48 -0.04
C VAL A 86 0.89 -8.63 -1.06
N ARG A 87 0.18 -7.76 -1.76
CA ARG A 87 0.78 -6.77 -2.65
C ARG A 87 1.36 -5.62 -1.84
N CYS A 88 2.60 -5.22 -2.18
CA CYS A 88 3.30 -4.16 -1.50
C CYS A 88 3.26 -2.86 -2.30
N MET A 89 2.82 -1.80 -1.64
CA MET A 89 2.71 -0.45 -2.20
C MET A 89 3.79 0.46 -1.63
N LEU A 90 4.48 1.19 -2.48
CA LEU A 90 5.26 2.36 -2.08
C LEU A 90 4.58 3.65 -2.56
N SER A 91 4.86 4.77 -1.90
CA SER A 91 4.33 6.08 -2.29
C SER A 91 5.46 7.05 -2.60
N VAL A 92 5.47 7.57 -3.83
CA VAL A 92 6.39 8.62 -4.26
C VAL A 92 5.79 10.03 -4.10
N ALA A 93 4.51 10.11 -3.73
CA ALA A 93 3.79 11.38 -3.53
C ALA A 93 4.45 12.30 -2.48
N PRO A 94 4.90 11.80 -1.31
CA PRO A 94 5.55 12.67 -0.32
C PRO A 94 7.02 13.01 -0.67
N THR A 95 7.62 12.34 -1.63
CA THR A 95 9.05 12.42 -1.95
C THR A 95 9.31 12.88 -3.40
N HIS A 96 9.36 11.95 -4.33
CA HIS A 96 9.83 12.19 -5.70
C HIS A 96 8.89 13.10 -6.50
N ASP A 97 7.59 13.04 -6.26
CA ASP A 97 6.61 13.93 -6.89
C ASP A 97 6.84 15.41 -6.55
N LYS A 98 7.51 15.70 -5.44
CA LYS A 98 7.82 17.06 -4.99
C LYS A 98 9.07 17.67 -5.65
N LEU A 99 9.83 16.88 -6.40
CA LEU A 99 10.98 17.39 -7.14
C LEU A 99 10.52 18.34 -8.27
N ALA A 100 11.24 19.45 -8.43
CA ALA A 100 10.85 20.50 -9.37
C ALA A 100 11.00 20.08 -10.85
N SER A 101 12.04 19.32 -11.15
CA SER A 101 12.37 18.87 -12.51
C SER A 101 11.68 17.57 -12.88
N ALA A 102 10.98 17.54 -14.00
CA ALA A 102 10.39 16.31 -14.55
C ALA A 102 11.46 15.24 -14.88
N ALA A 103 12.65 15.66 -15.30
CA ALA A 103 13.76 14.75 -15.57
C ALA A 103 14.26 14.08 -14.28
N ASP A 104 14.34 14.85 -13.20
CA ASP A 104 14.74 14.31 -11.88
C ASP A 104 13.68 13.36 -11.35
N ARG A 105 12.40 13.72 -11.45
CA ARG A 105 11.30 12.83 -11.08
C ARG A 105 11.37 11.52 -11.85
N HIS A 106 11.51 11.57 -13.17
CA HIS A 106 11.61 10.39 -14.03
C HIS A 106 12.75 9.46 -13.61
N SER A 107 13.93 10.04 -13.38
CA SER A 107 15.10 9.28 -12.90
C SER A 107 14.84 8.57 -11.55
N LYS A 108 14.15 9.25 -10.62
CA LYS A 108 13.79 8.67 -9.33
C LYS A 108 12.71 7.58 -9.45
N TYR A 109 11.72 7.78 -10.31
CA TYR A 109 10.71 6.73 -10.57
C TYR A 109 11.36 5.45 -11.11
N LEU A 110 12.31 5.56 -12.03
CA LEU A 110 13.03 4.38 -12.53
C LEU A 110 13.76 3.64 -11.42
N MET A 111 14.35 4.35 -10.46
CA MET A 111 15.00 3.73 -9.29
C MET A 111 14.00 2.96 -8.43
N GLU A 112 12.83 3.53 -8.16
CA GLU A 112 11.80 2.86 -7.34
C GLU A 112 11.18 1.66 -8.09
N ILE A 113 10.91 1.80 -9.38
CA ILE A 113 10.39 0.72 -10.22
C ILE A 113 11.36 -0.48 -10.22
N ALA A 114 12.67 -0.23 -10.23
CA ALA A 114 13.70 -1.26 -10.19
C ALA A 114 13.70 -2.08 -8.89
N THR A 115 13.05 -1.60 -7.82
CA THR A 115 12.87 -2.35 -6.57
C THR A 115 11.70 -3.34 -6.61
N HIS A 116 10.95 -3.36 -7.71
CA HIS A 116 9.81 -4.26 -7.98
C HIS A 116 8.65 -4.14 -6.98
N PRO A 117 8.12 -2.93 -6.71
CA PRO A 117 6.87 -2.80 -5.98
C PRO A 117 5.69 -3.34 -6.81
N ASP A 118 4.63 -3.78 -6.14
CA ASP A 118 3.40 -4.20 -6.82
C ASP A 118 2.54 -3.00 -7.19
N ILE A 119 2.57 -1.95 -6.37
CA ILE A 119 1.79 -0.73 -6.53
C ILE A 119 2.68 0.47 -6.24
N ILE A 120 2.60 1.50 -7.09
CA ILE A 120 3.22 2.81 -6.84
C ILE A 120 2.10 3.85 -6.74
N GLU A 121 2.00 4.50 -5.59
CA GLU A 121 1.12 5.65 -5.37
C GLU A 121 1.85 6.94 -5.73
N SER A 122 1.19 7.81 -6.50
CA SER A 122 1.75 9.09 -6.98
C SER A 122 0.65 10.13 -7.16
N ASP A 123 0.97 11.40 -6.88
CA ASP A 123 0.13 12.56 -7.24
C ASP A 123 0.22 12.87 -8.75
N ILE A 124 1.24 12.32 -9.43
CA ILE A 124 1.48 12.51 -10.88
C ILE A 124 1.59 11.15 -11.59
N PRO A 125 0.54 10.31 -11.54
CA PRO A 125 0.61 8.92 -11.99
C PRO A 125 0.94 8.76 -13.48
N THR A 126 0.65 9.77 -14.30
CA THR A 126 1.01 9.76 -15.73
C THR A 126 2.51 9.74 -15.95
N GLU A 127 3.28 10.52 -15.18
CA GLU A 127 4.75 10.52 -15.26
C GLU A 127 5.34 9.17 -14.78
N VAL A 128 4.77 8.57 -13.73
CA VAL A 128 5.17 7.23 -13.27
C VAL A 128 4.89 6.19 -14.34
N ASN A 129 3.73 6.25 -15.00
CA ASN A 129 3.38 5.35 -16.09
C ASN A 129 4.33 5.48 -17.29
N ASP A 130 4.77 6.70 -17.61
CA ASP A 130 5.76 6.93 -18.67
C ASP A 130 7.12 6.32 -18.31
N ALA A 131 7.53 6.39 -17.04
CA ALA A 131 8.74 5.72 -16.55
C ALA A 131 8.62 4.18 -16.61
N LEU A 132 7.46 3.63 -16.25
CA LEU A 132 7.18 2.19 -16.38
C LEU A 132 7.28 1.72 -17.83
N LYS A 133 6.70 2.46 -18.78
CA LYS A 133 6.78 2.15 -20.22
C LYS A 133 8.21 2.23 -20.75
N ALA A 134 8.99 3.20 -20.28
CA ALA A 134 10.39 3.35 -20.67
C ALA A 134 11.24 2.17 -20.20
N GLN A 135 10.97 1.63 -19.02
CA GLN A 135 11.69 0.47 -18.49
C GLN A 135 11.31 -0.85 -19.18
N ALA A 136 10.08 -0.98 -19.67
CA ALA A 136 9.60 -2.17 -20.38
C ALA A 136 10.21 -2.34 -21.79
N LYS A 137 10.91 -1.36 -22.30
CA LYS A 137 11.64 -1.39 -23.59
C LYS A 137 13.09 -1.83 -23.38
#